data_c4e060ce7fc69ad62c4728c2a39664c0
#
_entry.id   c4e060ce7fc69ad62c4728c2a39664c0
#
_cell.length_a   1.000
_cell.length_b   1.000
_cell.length_c   1.000
_cell.angle_alpha   90.00
_cell.angle_beta   90.00
_cell.angle_gamma   90.00
#
_symmetry.space_group_name_H-M   'P 1'
#
loop_
_entity.id
_entity.type
_entity.pdbx_description
1 polymer ?
#
loop_
_entity_poly.entity_id
_entity_poly.type
_entity_poly.pdbx_seq_one_letter_code
_entity_poly.pdbx_strand_id
1 'polypeptide(L)'
;MDSTYSPEVNVKKKAIINGVILGIISLVLSIISLYFSKTATSIVFSSVINILISYVLFLAAAVFFTLQLRKAVGGYWDFSTALKNIFIMLAITTVVGTIGINLFNVAYPNLQFEAIENTQNLTIEMMESNNIPDEQIDTTLEMLDQQKEALGSLSIGQILKGMAISILLYFILALIFAAIFKRERPMFRKAGSEEAHPWQDNANNANPGIEDQNRNINNPDNNA
;
A
#
# COMPACT_ATOMS: atom_id res chain seq x y z
N MET A 1 -10.62 -14.85 31.68
CA MET A 1 -9.97 -15.37 30.43
C MET A 1 -9.74 -14.18 29.52
N ASP A 2 -8.64 -13.47 29.75
CA ASP A 2 -8.28 -12.31 28.90
C ASP A 2 -7.63 -12.82 27.64
N SER A 3 -8.34 -12.65 26.52
CA SER A 3 -7.85 -12.94 25.19
C SER A 3 -6.66 -12.02 24.90
N THR A 4 -5.52 -12.61 24.73
CA THR A 4 -4.23 -12.04 24.37
C THR A 4 -4.38 -11.09 23.18
N TYR A 5 -4.55 -9.81 23.47
CA TYR A 5 -4.65 -8.72 22.50
C TYR A 5 -3.23 -8.38 22.03
N SER A 6 -2.68 -9.18 21.12
CA SER A 6 -1.38 -8.87 20.53
C SER A 6 -1.55 -7.80 19.44
N PRO A 7 -0.79 -6.68 19.47
CA PRO A 7 -0.86 -5.61 18.48
C PRO A 7 -0.69 -6.10 17.03
N GLU A 8 0.10 -7.16 16.83
CA GLU A 8 0.35 -7.76 15.51
C GLU A 8 -0.87 -8.42 14.89
N VAL A 9 -1.70 -9.13 15.68
CA VAL A 9 -2.92 -9.77 15.20
C VAL A 9 -3.93 -8.74 14.72
N ASN A 10 -3.99 -7.60 15.41
CA ASN A 10 -4.90 -6.51 15.06
C ASN A 10 -4.52 -5.81 13.75
N VAL A 11 -3.22 -5.62 13.49
CA VAL A 11 -2.74 -4.98 12.25
C VAL A 11 -2.95 -5.88 11.04
N LYS A 12 -2.69 -7.17 11.15
CA LYS A 12 -2.96 -8.14 10.09
C LYS A 12 -4.44 -8.18 9.72
N LYS A 13 -5.34 -8.23 10.73
CA LYS A 13 -6.79 -8.16 10.50
C LYS A 13 -7.19 -6.87 9.78
N LYS A 14 -6.60 -5.74 10.18
CA LYS A 14 -6.84 -4.45 9.54
C LYS A 14 -6.30 -4.41 8.11
N ALA A 15 -5.15 -5.03 7.83
CA ALA A 15 -4.62 -5.15 6.48
C ALA A 15 -5.57 -5.95 5.57
N ILE A 16 -6.16 -7.03 6.06
CA ILE A 16 -7.15 -7.82 5.31
C ILE A 16 -8.40 -6.98 5.03
N ILE A 17 -8.95 -6.30 6.03
CA ILE A 17 -10.14 -5.46 5.87
C ILE A 17 -9.88 -4.32 4.87
N ASN A 18 -8.76 -3.62 5.02
CA ASN A 18 -8.35 -2.56 4.09
C ASN A 18 -8.14 -3.11 2.67
N GLY A 19 -7.61 -4.33 2.54
CA GLY A 19 -7.43 -5.01 1.25
C GLY A 19 -8.77 -5.32 0.57
N VAL A 20 -9.78 -5.77 1.33
CA VAL A 20 -11.13 -6.00 0.79
C VAL A 20 -11.75 -4.68 0.33
N ILE A 21 -11.67 -3.63 1.15
CA ILE A 21 -12.24 -2.32 0.80
C ILE A 21 -11.53 -1.75 -0.45
N LEU A 22 -10.20 -1.81 -0.49
CA LEU A 22 -9.41 -1.36 -1.65
C LEU A 22 -9.71 -2.20 -2.90
N GLY A 23 -9.97 -3.51 -2.74
CA GLY A 23 -10.40 -4.40 -3.82
C GLY A 23 -11.76 -4.01 -4.40
N ILE A 24 -12.71 -3.65 -3.55
CA ILE A 24 -14.02 -3.14 -3.99
C ILE A 24 -13.86 -1.79 -4.70
N ILE A 25 -13.02 -0.89 -4.17
CA ILE A 25 -12.72 0.39 -4.82
C ILE A 25 -12.11 0.14 -6.21
N SER A 26 -11.13 -0.76 -6.32
CA SER A 26 -10.50 -1.09 -7.61
C SER A 26 -11.51 -1.68 -8.61
N LEU A 27 -12.44 -2.50 -8.15
CA LEU A 27 -13.53 -3.02 -8.98
C LEU A 27 -14.42 -1.90 -9.53
N VAL A 28 -14.84 -0.98 -8.66
CA VAL A 28 -15.66 0.18 -9.07
C VAL A 28 -14.91 1.04 -10.08
N LEU A 29 -13.63 1.34 -9.83
CA LEU A 29 -12.79 2.10 -10.76
C LEU A 29 -12.64 1.38 -12.10
N SER A 30 -12.50 0.06 -12.13
CA SER A 30 -12.42 -0.74 -13.36
C SER A 30 -13.72 -0.68 -14.16
N ILE A 31 -14.88 -0.75 -13.51
CA ILE A 31 -16.18 -0.63 -14.18
C ILE A 31 -16.36 0.78 -14.77
N ILE A 32 -16.00 1.82 -14.02
CA ILE A 32 -16.03 3.21 -14.52
C ILE A 32 -15.10 3.34 -15.73
N SER A 33 -13.89 2.78 -15.68
CA SER A 33 -12.93 2.78 -16.79
C SER A 33 -13.48 2.09 -18.04
N LEU A 34 -14.17 0.95 -17.91
CA LEU A 34 -14.85 0.28 -19.02
C LEU A 34 -15.93 1.16 -19.65
N TYR A 35 -16.73 1.83 -18.83
CA TYR A 35 -17.76 2.76 -19.32
C TYR A 35 -17.15 3.92 -20.11
N PHE A 36 -16.06 4.50 -19.61
CA PHE A 36 -15.32 5.55 -20.33
C PHE A 36 -14.74 5.05 -21.65
N SER A 37 -14.16 3.84 -21.66
CA SER A 37 -13.61 3.23 -22.88
C SER A 37 -14.69 2.99 -23.94
N LYS A 38 -15.87 2.53 -23.53
CA LYS A 38 -17.03 2.31 -24.43
C LYS A 38 -17.51 3.61 -25.09
N THR A 39 -17.52 4.72 -24.36
CA THR A 39 -18.12 5.99 -24.80
C THR A 39 -17.09 7.01 -25.28
N ALA A 40 -15.82 6.67 -25.31
CA ALA A 40 -14.75 7.55 -25.73
C ALA A 40 -14.87 7.91 -27.22
N THR A 41 -14.52 9.15 -27.55
CA THR A 41 -14.49 9.67 -28.93
C THR A 41 -13.06 9.97 -29.38
N SER A 42 -12.06 9.79 -28.54
CA SER A 42 -10.65 9.98 -28.84
C SER A 42 -9.81 9.00 -28.02
N ILE A 43 -8.89 8.29 -28.68
CA ILE A 43 -8.02 7.31 -28.02
C ILE A 43 -7.08 7.98 -27.01
N VAL A 44 -6.53 9.16 -27.33
CA VAL A 44 -5.64 9.90 -26.44
C VAL A 44 -6.37 10.34 -25.17
N PHE A 45 -7.57 10.94 -25.32
CA PHE A 45 -8.36 11.37 -24.19
C PHE A 45 -8.81 10.17 -23.33
N SER A 46 -9.26 9.09 -23.96
CA SER A 46 -9.62 7.84 -23.27
C SER A 46 -8.46 7.26 -22.48
N SER A 47 -7.27 7.20 -23.07
CA SER A 47 -6.08 6.67 -22.42
C SER A 47 -5.68 7.50 -21.20
N VAL A 48 -5.69 8.84 -21.29
CA VAL A 48 -5.40 9.73 -20.16
C VAL A 48 -6.40 9.53 -19.03
N ILE A 49 -7.68 9.49 -19.33
CA ILE A 49 -8.74 9.26 -18.32
C ILE A 49 -8.59 7.88 -17.68
N ASN A 50 -8.34 6.83 -18.47
CA ASN A 50 -8.14 5.48 -17.94
C ASN A 50 -6.90 5.39 -17.04
N ILE A 51 -5.80 6.04 -17.37
CA ILE A 51 -4.61 6.13 -16.51
C ILE A 51 -4.95 6.85 -15.20
N LEU A 52 -5.66 7.97 -15.25
CA LEU A 52 -6.06 8.71 -14.05
C LEU A 52 -6.96 7.87 -13.14
N ILE A 53 -7.99 7.24 -13.69
CA ILE A 53 -8.96 6.45 -12.93
C ILE A 53 -8.29 5.18 -12.38
N SER A 54 -7.62 4.39 -13.23
CA SER A 54 -7.13 3.06 -12.86
C SER A 54 -5.85 3.10 -12.04
N TYR A 55 -4.97 4.09 -12.25
CA TYR A 55 -3.67 4.13 -11.58
C TYR A 55 -3.58 5.23 -10.53
N VAL A 56 -3.93 6.48 -10.86
CA VAL A 56 -3.73 7.60 -9.94
C VAL A 56 -4.69 7.51 -8.75
N LEU A 57 -5.99 7.28 -8.99
CA LEU A 57 -6.97 7.14 -7.92
C LEU A 57 -6.73 5.87 -7.08
N PHE A 58 -6.38 4.76 -7.73
CA PHE A 58 -6.02 3.52 -7.03
C PHE A 58 -4.79 3.73 -6.14
N LEU A 59 -3.73 4.35 -6.68
CA LEU A 59 -2.50 4.61 -5.93
C LEU A 59 -2.75 5.53 -4.74
N ALA A 60 -3.56 6.59 -4.92
CA ALA A 60 -3.96 7.48 -3.84
C ALA A 60 -4.71 6.74 -2.72
N ALA A 61 -5.65 5.87 -3.08
CA ALA A 61 -6.36 5.02 -2.12
C ALA A 61 -5.41 4.04 -1.41
N ALA A 62 -4.48 3.40 -2.13
CA ALA A 62 -3.50 2.48 -1.56
C ALA A 62 -2.57 3.19 -0.57
N VAL A 63 -2.11 4.42 -0.87
CA VAL A 63 -1.34 5.27 0.04
C VAL A 63 -2.16 5.61 1.28
N PHE A 64 -3.41 6.02 1.12
CA PHE A 64 -4.31 6.33 2.24
C PHE A 64 -4.44 5.14 3.20
N PHE A 65 -4.73 3.94 2.69
CA PHE A 65 -4.85 2.74 3.51
C PHE A 65 -3.52 2.30 4.13
N THR A 66 -2.39 2.51 3.44
CA THR A 66 -1.05 2.27 4.00
C THR A 66 -0.79 3.18 5.21
N LEU A 67 -1.14 4.47 5.10
CA LEU A 67 -1.03 5.40 6.22
C LEU A 67 -1.95 5.02 7.39
N GLN A 68 -3.15 4.50 7.08
CA GLN A 68 -4.08 4.00 8.10
C GLN A 68 -3.53 2.77 8.82
N LEU A 69 -2.86 1.83 8.09
CA LEU A 69 -2.17 0.68 8.70
C LEU A 69 -1.03 1.15 9.61
N ARG A 70 -0.21 2.11 9.17
CA ARG A 70 0.86 2.67 9.99
C ARG A 70 0.33 3.30 11.29
N LYS A 71 -0.80 4.03 11.23
CA LYS A 71 -1.45 4.58 12.43
C LYS A 71 -1.91 3.47 13.39
N ALA A 72 -2.34 2.32 12.86
CA ALA A 72 -2.81 1.21 13.68
C ALA A 72 -1.70 0.53 14.51
N VAL A 73 -0.44 0.63 14.08
CA VAL A 73 0.74 0.15 14.84
C VAL A 73 1.35 1.23 15.75
N GLY A 74 0.65 2.33 15.98
CA GLY A 74 1.15 3.44 16.80
C GLY A 74 2.06 4.42 16.06
N GLY A 75 2.00 4.44 14.73
CA GLY A 75 2.70 5.39 13.86
C GLY A 75 4.15 5.04 13.52
N TYR A 76 4.72 4.04 14.17
CA TYR A 76 6.08 3.56 13.95
C TYR A 76 6.06 2.08 13.57
N TRP A 77 6.73 1.73 12.49
CA TRP A 77 6.98 0.35 12.07
C TRP A 77 8.28 0.24 11.30
N ASP A 78 8.94 -0.90 11.45
CA ASP A 78 10.12 -1.28 10.68
C ASP A 78 9.74 -1.68 9.25
N PHE A 79 10.74 -1.79 8.39
CA PHE A 79 10.53 -2.17 6.99
C PHE A 79 9.83 -3.52 6.83
N SER A 80 10.22 -4.52 7.62
CA SER A 80 9.68 -5.89 7.54
C SER A 80 8.19 -5.93 7.90
N THR A 81 7.81 -5.27 8.99
CA THR A 81 6.41 -5.15 9.43
C THR A 81 5.57 -4.36 8.43
N ALA A 82 6.13 -3.27 7.87
CA ALA A 82 5.49 -2.50 6.82
C ALA A 82 5.24 -3.36 5.59
N LEU A 83 6.29 -3.99 5.04
CA LEU A 83 6.22 -4.84 3.86
C LEU A 83 5.17 -5.94 4.01
N LYS A 84 5.21 -6.70 5.11
CA LYS A 84 4.29 -7.81 5.37
C LYS A 84 2.83 -7.37 5.35
N ASN A 85 2.49 -6.28 6.04
CA ASN A 85 1.11 -5.83 6.15
C ASN A 85 0.61 -5.13 4.87
N ILE A 86 1.45 -4.35 4.21
CA ILE A 86 1.13 -3.73 2.91
C ILE A 86 0.94 -4.81 1.84
N PHE A 87 1.82 -5.82 1.80
CA PHE A 87 1.70 -6.90 0.84
C PHE A 87 0.42 -7.73 1.07
N ILE A 88 0.07 -8.06 2.32
CA ILE A 88 -1.19 -8.73 2.64
C ILE A 88 -2.38 -7.89 2.14
N MET A 89 -2.40 -6.59 2.38
CA MET A 89 -3.45 -5.69 1.90
C MET A 89 -3.56 -5.74 0.38
N LEU A 90 -2.45 -5.57 -0.35
CA LEU A 90 -2.45 -5.57 -1.82
C LEU A 90 -2.77 -6.93 -2.43
N ALA A 91 -2.31 -8.03 -1.83
CA ALA A 91 -2.66 -9.39 -2.27
C ALA A 91 -4.16 -9.66 -2.14
N ILE A 92 -4.77 -9.27 -1.02
CA ILE A 92 -6.24 -9.38 -0.85
C ILE A 92 -6.97 -8.48 -1.86
N THR A 93 -6.46 -7.26 -2.10
CA THR A 93 -6.99 -6.37 -3.15
C THR A 93 -7.02 -7.06 -4.51
N THR A 94 -5.93 -7.73 -4.88
CA THR A 94 -5.85 -8.49 -6.15
C THR A 94 -6.92 -9.57 -6.23
N VAL A 95 -7.04 -10.39 -5.18
CA VAL A 95 -8.02 -11.48 -5.16
C VAL A 95 -9.44 -10.96 -5.30
N VAL A 96 -9.81 -9.96 -4.49
CA VAL A 96 -11.16 -9.36 -4.50
C VAL A 96 -11.44 -8.66 -5.83
N GLY A 97 -10.49 -7.86 -6.33
CA GLY A 97 -10.63 -7.15 -7.61
C GLY A 97 -10.74 -8.10 -8.79
N THR A 98 -9.87 -9.14 -8.86
CA THR A 98 -9.90 -10.13 -9.94
C THR A 98 -11.20 -10.94 -9.94
N ILE A 99 -11.62 -11.44 -8.79
CA ILE A 99 -12.89 -12.17 -8.68
C ILE A 99 -14.05 -11.25 -9.07
N GLY A 100 -14.08 -10.03 -8.54
CA GLY A 100 -15.15 -9.07 -8.78
C GLY A 100 -15.28 -8.71 -10.25
N ILE A 101 -14.19 -8.38 -10.95
CA ILE A 101 -14.25 -8.00 -12.37
C ILE A 101 -14.62 -9.19 -13.27
N ASN A 102 -14.16 -10.40 -12.95
CA ASN A 102 -14.54 -11.59 -13.72
C ASN A 102 -16.04 -11.92 -13.54
N LEU A 103 -16.57 -11.81 -12.32
CA LEU A 103 -18.01 -11.96 -12.07
C LEU A 103 -18.82 -10.90 -12.81
N PHE A 104 -18.35 -9.65 -12.80
CA PHE A 104 -18.97 -8.56 -13.55
C PHE A 104 -18.97 -8.83 -15.06
N ASN A 105 -17.86 -9.31 -15.62
CA ASN A 105 -17.75 -9.63 -17.04
C ASN A 105 -18.66 -10.78 -17.46
N VAL A 106 -18.86 -11.78 -16.59
CA VAL A 106 -19.85 -12.85 -16.83
C VAL A 106 -21.28 -12.33 -16.83
N ALA A 107 -21.59 -11.37 -15.94
CA ALA A 107 -22.92 -10.78 -15.83
C ALA A 107 -23.21 -9.77 -16.96
N TYR A 108 -22.20 -9.05 -17.42
CA TYR A 108 -22.30 -7.96 -18.41
C TYR A 108 -21.26 -8.07 -19.52
N PRO A 109 -21.22 -9.18 -20.30
CA PRO A 109 -20.16 -9.41 -21.27
C PRO A 109 -20.13 -8.33 -22.37
N ASN A 110 -21.28 -7.81 -22.78
CA ASN A 110 -21.37 -6.83 -23.84
C ASN A 110 -20.60 -5.54 -23.53
N LEU A 111 -20.60 -5.08 -22.28
CA LEU A 111 -19.91 -3.85 -21.91
C LEU A 111 -18.39 -3.92 -22.20
N GLN A 112 -17.78 -5.06 -21.92
CA GLN A 112 -16.36 -5.25 -22.16
C GLN A 112 -16.06 -5.37 -23.66
N PHE A 113 -16.89 -6.12 -24.41
CA PHE A 113 -16.73 -6.23 -25.87
C PHE A 113 -16.88 -4.88 -26.55
N GLU A 114 -17.90 -4.09 -26.19
CA GLU A 114 -18.13 -2.75 -26.74
C GLU A 114 -17.00 -1.77 -26.40
N ALA A 115 -16.45 -1.84 -25.17
CA ALA A 115 -15.31 -1.02 -24.77
C ALA A 115 -14.05 -1.34 -25.58
N ILE A 116 -13.78 -2.64 -25.84
CA ILE A 116 -12.64 -3.07 -26.66
C ILE A 116 -12.86 -2.65 -28.13
N GLU A 117 -14.02 -2.91 -28.68
CA GLU A 117 -14.35 -2.56 -30.07
C GLU A 117 -14.21 -1.05 -30.29
N ASN A 118 -14.73 -0.23 -29.38
CA ASN A 118 -14.54 1.22 -29.48
C ASN A 118 -13.05 1.61 -29.38
N THR A 119 -12.30 0.98 -28.50
CA THR A 119 -10.84 1.21 -28.36
C THR A 119 -10.09 0.80 -29.64
N GLN A 120 -10.47 -0.32 -30.27
CA GLN A 120 -9.92 -0.77 -31.56
C GLN A 120 -10.18 0.30 -32.64
N ASN A 121 -11.44 0.70 -32.82
CA ASN A 121 -11.82 1.68 -33.83
C ASN A 121 -11.06 3.00 -33.68
N LEU A 122 -10.98 3.53 -32.45
CA LEU A 122 -10.24 4.75 -32.15
C LEU A 122 -8.72 4.60 -32.34
N THR A 123 -8.18 3.39 -32.10
CA THR A 123 -6.75 3.11 -32.33
C THR A 123 -6.44 3.13 -33.82
N ILE A 124 -7.28 2.49 -34.64
CA ILE A 124 -7.14 2.48 -36.11
C ILE A 124 -7.23 3.92 -36.64
N GLU A 125 -8.28 4.66 -36.29
CA GLU A 125 -8.48 6.06 -36.68
C GLU A 125 -7.24 6.93 -36.36
N MET A 126 -6.68 6.73 -35.17
CA MET A 126 -5.45 7.43 -34.77
C MET A 126 -4.24 7.00 -35.62
N MET A 127 -4.09 5.72 -35.95
CA MET A 127 -2.98 5.21 -36.76
C MET A 127 -3.08 5.71 -38.19
N GLU A 128 -4.27 5.64 -38.79
CA GLU A 128 -4.54 6.18 -40.15
C GLU A 128 -4.29 7.67 -40.21
N SER A 129 -4.77 8.45 -39.25
CA SER A 129 -4.58 9.90 -39.19
C SER A 129 -3.13 10.33 -39.04
N ASN A 130 -2.28 9.48 -38.49
CA ASN A 130 -0.83 9.69 -38.40
C ASN A 130 -0.03 9.07 -39.55
N ASN A 131 -0.70 8.59 -40.61
CA ASN A 131 -0.09 7.94 -41.78
C ASN A 131 0.81 6.74 -41.37
N ILE A 132 0.40 5.95 -40.42
CA ILE A 132 1.10 4.71 -40.05
C ILE A 132 0.93 3.69 -41.18
N PRO A 133 1.98 2.97 -41.57
CA PRO A 133 1.90 1.98 -42.66
C PRO A 133 0.85 0.88 -42.33
N ASP A 134 0.10 0.45 -43.36
CA ASP A 134 -0.97 -0.55 -43.27
C ASP A 134 -0.50 -1.85 -42.59
N GLU A 135 0.74 -2.30 -42.84
CA GLU A 135 1.32 -3.50 -42.20
C GLU A 135 1.36 -3.39 -40.67
N GLN A 136 1.61 -2.20 -40.13
CA GLN A 136 1.59 -1.96 -38.68
C GLN A 136 0.17 -1.88 -38.14
N ILE A 137 -0.77 -1.35 -38.93
CA ILE A 137 -2.19 -1.33 -38.58
C ILE A 137 -2.72 -2.76 -38.49
N ASP A 138 -2.42 -3.61 -39.50
CA ASP A 138 -2.82 -5.01 -39.55
C ASP A 138 -2.26 -5.80 -38.35
N THR A 139 -0.97 -5.60 -38.03
CA THR A 139 -0.34 -6.23 -36.87
C THR A 139 -1.01 -5.82 -35.56
N THR A 140 -1.38 -4.54 -35.43
CA THR A 140 -2.07 -4.02 -34.25
C THR A 140 -3.49 -4.60 -34.14
N LEU A 141 -4.20 -4.68 -35.25
CA LEU A 141 -5.53 -5.32 -35.32
C LEU A 141 -5.48 -6.77 -34.89
N GLU A 142 -4.54 -7.55 -35.42
CA GLU A 142 -4.37 -8.95 -35.03
C GLU A 142 -4.14 -9.13 -33.54
N MET A 143 -3.31 -8.28 -32.91
CA MET A 143 -3.10 -8.30 -31.45
C MET A 143 -4.38 -7.96 -30.66
N LEU A 144 -5.17 -7.00 -31.14
CA LEU A 144 -6.41 -6.59 -30.50
C LEU A 144 -7.50 -7.65 -30.65
N ASP A 145 -7.57 -8.32 -31.80
CA ASP A 145 -8.49 -9.44 -32.03
C ASP A 145 -8.15 -10.66 -31.17
N GLN A 146 -6.84 -11.00 -31.05
CA GLN A 146 -6.39 -12.04 -30.11
C GLN A 146 -6.77 -11.70 -28.66
N GLN A 147 -6.69 -10.41 -28.25
CA GLN A 147 -7.13 -9.98 -26.94
C GLN A 147 -8.64 -10.16 -26.77
N LYS A 148 -9.45 -9.84 -27.80
CA LYS A 148 -10.90 -10.02 -27.80
C LYS A 148 -11.30 -11.49 -27.70
N GLU A 149 -10.65 -12.37 -28.47
CA GLU A 149 -10.84 -13.83 -28.40
C GLU A 149 -10.47 -14.41 -27.03
N ALA A 150 -9.35 -13.93 -26.44
CA ALA A 150 -8.92 -14.36 -25.12
C ALA A 150 -9.96 -14.03 -24.03
N LEU A 151 -10.70 -12.95 -24.18
CA LEU A 151 -11.78 -12.57 -23.25
C LEU A 151 -13.01 -13.46 -23.41
N GLY A 152 -13.33 -13.89 -24.64
CA GLY A 152 -14.42 -14.84 -24.91
C GLY A 152 -14.15 -16.26 -24.39
N SER A 153 -12.86 -16.60 -24.20
CA SER A 153 -12.38 -17.92 -23.77
C SER A 153 -11.77 -17.92 -22.36
N LEU A 154 -12.30 -17.11 -21.45
CA LEU A 154 -11.78 -16.98 -20.08
C LEU A 154 -11.66 -18.36 -19.40
N SER A 155 -10.47 -18.95 -19.45
CA SER A 155 -10.16 -20.16 -18.69
C SER A 155 -9.69 -19.79 -17.28
N ILE A 156 -10.03 -20.64 -16.31
CA ILE A 156 -9.55 -20.50 -14.92
C ILE A 156 -8.02 -20.36 -14.89
N GLY A 157 -7.31 -21.07 -15.77
CA GLY A 157 -5.86 -20.98 -15.90
C GLY A 157 -5.35 -19.60 -16.30
N GLN A 158 -6.04 -18.90 -17.21
CA GLN A 158 -5.70 -17.52 -17.60
C GLN A 158 -5.95 -16.53 -16.46
N ILE A 159 -7.06 -16.68 -15.74
CA ILE A 159 -7.36 -15.87 -14.57
C ILE A 159 -6.31 -16.04 -13.49
N LEU A 160 -5.92 -17.29 -13.17
CA LEU A 160 -4.88 -17.58 -12.18
C LEU A 160 -3.51 -17.06 -12.61
N LYS A 161 -3.15 -17.19 -13.90
CA LYS A 161 -1.90 -16.64 -14.44
C LYS A 161 -1.87 -15.10 -14.31
N GLY A 162 -2.95 -14.42 -14.69
CA GLY A 162 -3.06 -12.96 -14.57
C GLY A 162 -3.00 -12.50 -13.10
N MET A 163 -3.67 -13.23 -12.20
CA MET A 163 -3.62 -12.96 -10.76
C MET A 163 -2.21 -13.14 -10.18
N ALA A 164 -1.49 -14.19 -10.59
CA ALA A 164 -0.12 -14.43 -10.15
C ALA A 164 0.84 -13.32 -10.60
N ILE A 165 0.72 -12.85 -11.84
CA ILE A 165 1.49 -11.70 -12.35
C ILE A 165 1.14 -10.44 -11.58
N SER A 166 -0.13 -10.19 -11.32
CA SER A 166 -0.58 -9.02 -10.54
C SER A 166 -0.05 -9.04 -9.11
N ILE A 167 -0.05 -10.20 -8.44
CA ILE A 167 0.52 -10.36 -7.09
C ILE A 167 2.02 -10.04 -7.10
N LEU A 168 2.75 -10.48 -8.13
CA LEU A 168 4.18 -10.18 -8.25
C LEU A 168 4.44 -8.68 -8.43
N LEU A 169 3.66 -8.00 -9.27
CA LEU A 169 3.75 -6.54 -9.45
C LEU A 169 3.39 -5.80 -8.16
N TYR A 170 2.36 -6.23 -7.45
CA TYR A 170 1.99 -5.64 -6.16
C TYR A 170 2.98 -5.95 -5.05
N PHE A 171 3.74 -7.03 -5.13
CA PHE A 171 4.87 -7.26 -4.23
C PHE A 171 5.95 -6.18 -4.43
N ILE A 172 6.27 -5.85 -5.69
CA ILE A 172 7.21 -4.75 -6.00
C ILE A 172 6.67 -3.42 -5.46
N LEU A 173 5.38 -3.15 -5.65
CA LEU A 173 4.75 -1.94 -5.12
C LEU A 173 4.78 -1.93 -3.58
N ALA A 174 4.57 -3.06 -2.93
CA ALA A 174 4.66 -3.19 -1.48
C ALA A 174 6.08 -2.91 -0.96
N LEU A 175 7.13 -3.35 -1.68
CA LEU A 175 8.53 -3.01 -1.37
C LEU A 175 8.77 -1.50 -1.41
N ILE A 176 8.29 -0.84 -2.47
CA ILE A 176 8.41 0.63 -2.63
C ILE A 176 7.67 1.34 -1.49
N PHE A 177 6.43 0.94 -1.21
CA PHE A 177 5.64 1.54 -0.13
C PHE A 177 6.27 1.30 1.24
N ALA A 178 6.77 0.08 1.50
CA ALA A 178 7.46 -0.23 2.75
C ALA A 178 8.71 0.63 2.94
N ALA A 179 9.47 0.86 1.87
CA ALA A 179 10.65 1.72 1.91
C ALA A 179 10.31 3.19 2.19
N ILE A 180 9.24 3.72 1.55
CA ILE A 180 8.81 5.11 1.71
C ILE A 180 8.14 5.34 3.08
N PHE A 181 7.28 4.40 3.51
CA PHE A 181 6.44 4.58 4.69
C PHE A 181 7.01 3.98 5.97
N LYS A 182 8.19 3.31 5.94
CA LYS A 182 8.87 2.89 7.16
C LYS A 182 9.14 4.08 8.07
N ARG A 183 8.96 3.90 9.36
CA ARG A 183 9.29 4.91 10.38
C ARG A 183 9.72 4.20 11.65
N GLU A 184 11.00 4.18 11.91
CA GLU A 184 11.58 3.60 13.11
C GLU A 184 11.35 4.51 14.32
N ARG A 185 11.20 3.93 15.49
CA ARG A 185 11.10 4.72 16.73
C ARG A 185 12.44 5.40 16.98
N PRO A 186 12.47 6.72 17.30
CA PRO A 186 13.70 7.36 17.72
C PRO A 186 14.25 6.62 18.95
N MET A 187 15.47 6.17 18.89
CA MET A 187 16.17 5.57 20.03
C MET A 187 16.66 6.67 20.98
N PHE A 188 15.77 7.56 21.41
CA PHE A 188 16.09 8.39 22.56
C PHE A 188 15.89 7.54 23.80
N ARG A 189 16.99 7.01 24.36
CA ARG A 189 17.03 6.64 25.75
C ARG A 189 16.47 7.86 26.53
N LYS A 190 15.39 7.68 27.27
CA LYS A 190 15.03 8.65 28.31
C LYS A 190 16.27 8.79 29.19
N ALA A 191 16.94 9.92 29.12
CA ALA A 191 17.89 10.35 30.14
C ALA A 191 17.07 10.59 31.41
N GLY A 192 16.76 9.51 32.14
CA GLY A 192 15.84 9.57 33.27
C GLY A 192 15.57 8.24 33.94
N SER A 193 16.12 7.13 33.45
CA SER A 193 16.36 5.96 34.29
C SER A 193 17.78 6.13 34.84
N GLU A 194 17.85 6.63 36.05
CA GLU A 194 19.03 6.62 36.90
C GLU A 194 19.54 5.18 37.06
N GLU A 195 20.25 4.66 36.06
CA GLU A 195 21.37 3.80 36.36
C GLU A 195 22.51 4.77 36.66
N ALA A 196 22.73 5.03 37.95
CA ALA A 196 23.86 5.76 38.44
C ALA A 196 25.12 5.23 37.72
N HIS A 197 25.81 6.12 37.01
CA HIS A 197 27.08 5.73 36.39
C HIS A 197 28.01 5.22 37.49
N PRO A 198 28.77 4.10 37.28
CA PRO A 198 29.61 3.50 38.31
C PRO A 198 30.61 4.49 38.95
N TRP A 199 30.85 5.65 38.36
CA TRP A 199 31.68 6.73 38.92
C TRP A 199 30.90 7.74 39.76
N GLN A 200 29.57 7.78 39.71
CA GLN A 200 28.75 8.65 40.57
C GLN A 200 28.57 8.06 41.99
N ASP A 201 28.58 6.74 42.13
CA ASP A 201 28.52 6.08 43.44
C ASP A 201 29.82 6.33 44.26
N ASN A 202 30.94 6.56 43.59
CA ASN A 202 32.22 6.86 44.27
C ASN A 202 32.31 8.31 44.80
N ALA A 203 31.53 9.25 44.23
CA ALA A 203 31.56 10.64 44.68
C ALA A 203 30.81 10.86 46.01
N ASN A 204 29.75 10.04 46.26
CA ASN A 204 29.01 10.08 47.52
C ASN A 204 29.64 9.30 48.64
N ASN A 205 30.54 8.35 48.34
CA ASN A 205 31.28 7.57 49.36
C ASN A 205 32.70 8.10 49.64
N ALA A 206 33.18 9.10 48.88
CA ALA A 206 34.54 9.60 49.03
C ALA A 206 34.72 10.69 50.09
N ASN A 207 33.67 11.15 50.77
CA ASN A 207 33.82 12.20 51.78
C ASN A 207 32.86 12.08 52.98
N PRO A 208 33.06 11.07 53.87
CA PRO A 208 32.29 10.99 55.12
C PRO A 208 32.77 11.97 56.21
N GLY A 209 33.69 12.88 55.92
CA GLY A 209 34.39 13.67 56.94
C GLY A 209 34.03 15.15 57.01
N ILE A 210 33.15 15.70 56.18
CA ILE A 210 32.88 17.15 56.16
C ILE A 210 31.61 17.56 56.90
N GLU A 211 30.66 16.63 57.10
CA GLU A 211 29.40 16.96 57.79
C GLU A 211 29.55 17.11 59.34
N ASP A 212 30.56 16.47 59.96
CA ASP A 212 30.74 16.54 61.42
C ASP A 212 31.49 17.79 61.89
N GLN A 213 32.25 18.47 61.00
CA GLN A 213 32.91 19.71 61.42
C GLN A 213 32.01 20.95 61.41
N ASN A 214 30.92 20.97 60.69
CA ASN A 214 30.04 22.14 60.62
C ASN A 214 28.92 22.10 61.68
N ARG A 215 28.72 20.97 62.36
CA ARG A 215 27.78 20.87 63.50
C ARG A 215 28.31 21.40 64.81
N ASN A 216 29.64 21.53 64.98
CA ASN A 216 30.25 21.91 66.22
C ASN A 216 30.53 23.43 66.34
N ILE A 217 30.30 24.22 65.27
CA ILE A 217 30.53 25.64 65.26
C ILE A 217 29.30 26.48 65.62
N ASN A 218 28.11 25.90 65.55
CA ASN A 218 26.82 26.62 65.78
C ASN A 218 26.06 26.13 67.01
N ASN A 219 26.70 25.57 68.05
CA ASN A 219 26.04 25.28 69.30
C ASN A 219 26.32 26.41 70.33
N PRO A 220 25.34 27.28 70.66
CA PRO A 220 25.55 28.40 71.53
C PRO A 220 25.74 28.06 73.02
N ASP A 221 25.72 26.76 73.40
CA ASP A 221 25.72 26.32 74.80
C ASP A 221 27.13 25.96 75.35
N ASN A 222 28.21 26.28 74.65
CA ASN A 222 29.58 25.94 75.12
C ASN A 222 30.37 27.13 75.69
N ASN A 223 29.68 28.17 76.18
CA ASN A 223 30.31 29.23 76.94
C ASN A 223 29.58 29.42 78.28
N ALA A 224 29.90 28.50 79.23
CA ALA A 224 29.73 28.78 80.68
C ALA A 224 30.75 27.92 81.43
#